data_277c1b9c3a9fa40e403abd00896edf90
#
_entry.id   277c1b9c3a9fa40e403abd00896edf90
#
_cell.length_a   1.000
_cell.length_b   1.000
_cell.length_c   1.000
_cell.angle_alpha   90.00
_cell.angle_beta   90.00
_cell.angle_gamma   90.00
#
_symmetry.space_group_name_H-M   'P 1'
#
loop_
_entity.id
_entity.type
_entity.pdbx_description
1 polymer ?
#
loop_
_entity_poly.entity_id
_entity_poly.type
_entity_poly.pdbx_seq_one_letter_code
_entity_poly.pdbx_strand_id
1 'polypeptide(L)'
;MKSNSQNYFYSGPVTSKKFGKALGKLTLKIDKKAEQVEFELLDCFNQSIRKAGCVLLRLHNTLTLLLPSGQIITQICPEPLSYITLLSEGPIKKALSYVSPLRSLMVVSKGVCKQLTVSLLDNEQKTQSRAHLRTFTSSAIPTTLTLASLVYLRGYPNAHESLSKKLDDMGFNIMENPNVIYEKLIADYSVYEPKPKITIGNNATAYDTANSIIRTYLKVAQANEFGVIADIDSEFLHDYRVSLRKIRSVISLFKGVYSAEQRSTLKTLFSDLMAPTGRLRDLDVYLLEREMYFTLLPTSLHQGLEYMFKLFEAERNDQHKALTKHFKSASLNKQMRTVEKLFFGDNPPKAGASATMNASEYATGVIWKCYRKVCAIARGIDENTPDDEVHELRIQCKKLRYLIEFFSTLFDKKDIGTVIKSLKVLQNTLGLFNDYSVQQDALKEFIDARTLSNTKQNIAIAQSVGALIAILHQRQLVERSKVVAKFVNFDNADTQTKFKTLFKR
;
A
#
# COMPACT_ATOMS: atom_id res chain seq x y z
N MET A 1 -10.10 32.39 3.98
CA MET A 1 -9.82 32.88 5.34
C MET A 1 -9.06 31.77 6.07
N LYS A 2 -7.79 31.99 6.46
CA LYS A 2 -7.05 31.06 7.30
C LYS A 2 -7.73 31.07 8.67
N SER A 3 -8.33 29.96 9.08
CA SER A 3 -8.80 29.78 10.45
C SER A 3 -7.55 29.69 11.33
N ASN A 4 -7.27 30.74 12.10
CA ASN A 4 -6.18 30.77 13.08
C ASN A 4 -6.59 29.96 14.32
N SER A 5 -6.96 28.69 14.18
CA SER A 5 -7.11 27.80 15.33
C SER A 5 -5.77 27.16 15.63
N GLN A 6 -5.26 27.38 16.82
CA GLN A 6 -4.05 26.76 17.33
C GLN A 6 -4.43 25.51 18.12
N ASN A 7 -3.77 24.39 17.83
CA ASN A 7 -4.01 23.14 18.52
C ASN A 7 -2.87 22.82 19.47
N TYR A 8 -3.23 22.27 20.62
CA TYR A 8 -2.33 21.85 21.68
C TYR A 8 -2.60 20.41 22.07
N PHE A 9 -1.62 19.76 22.66
CA PHE A 9 -1.77 18.44 23.26
C PHE A 9 -1.18 18.38 24.66
N TYR A 10 -1.76 17.51 25.50
CA TYR A 10 -1.29 17.22 26.84
C TYR A 10 -1.39 15.71 27.09
N SER A 11 -0.32 15.11 27.59
CA SER A 11 -0.29 13.68 27.93
C SER A 11 -0.89 13.47 29.31
N GLY A 12 -2.19 13.27 29.38
CA GLY A 12 -2.93 13.04 30.62
C GLY A 12 -4.36 13.60 30.60
N PRO A 13 -5.16 13.29 31.63
CA PRO A 13 -6.50 13.80 31.78
C PRO A 13 -6.49 15.26 32.29
N VAL A 14 -7.42 16.05 31.79
CA VAL A 14 -7.62 17.42 32.24
C VAL A 14 -8.95 17.54 32.98
N THR A 15 -8.89 18.07 34.20
CA THR A 15 -10.07 18.34 35.01
C THR A 15 -10.46 19.84 34.99
N SER A 16 -11.74 20.14 35.08
CA SER A 16 -12.23 21.50 35.12
C SER A 16 -11.60 22.36 36.23
N LYS A 17 -11.27 21.73 37.36
CA LYS A 17 -10.62 22.41 38.52
C LYS A 17 -9.27 23.06 38.15
N LYS A 18 -8.51 22.49 37.20
CA LYS A 18 -7.21 23.03 36.79
C LYS A 18 -7.29 24.38 36.08
N PHE A 19 -8.45 24.74 35.50
CA PHE A 19 -8.60 26.01 34.80
C PHE A 19 -8.78 27.19 35.78
N GLY A 20 -9.33 26.98 36.97
CA GLY A 20 -9.68 28.06 37.90
C GLY A 20 -11.05 28.70 37.56
N LYS A 21 -11.35 29.86 38.15
CA LYS A 21 -12.61 30.56 37.97
C LYS A 21 -12.51 31.83 37.11
N ALA A 22 -11.32 32.40 36.96
CA ALA A 22 -11.08 33.61 36.20
C ALA A 22 -9.67 33.69 35.66
N LEU A 23 -9.47 34.48 34.60
CA LEU A 23 -8.16 34.88 34.05
C LEU A 23 -8.14 36.42 33.91
N GLY A 24 -7.43 37.10 34.82
CA GLY A 24 -7.47 38.54 34.92
C GLY A 24 -8.89 39.06 35.24
N LYS A 25 -9.42 39.94 34.38
CA LYS A 25 -10.78 40.47 34.49
C LYS A 25 -11.88 39.61 33.86
N LEU A 26 -11.50 38.51 33.20
CA LEU A 26 -12.43 37.63 32.50
C LEU A 26 -12.83 36.42 33.34
N THR A 27 -14.11 36.10 33.32
CA THR A 27 -14.67 34.93 34.03
C THR A 27 -14.49 33.68 33.16
N LEU A 28 -14.07 32.59 33.78
CA LEU A 28 -13.85 31.30 33.12
C LEU A 28 -15.11 30.43 33.31
N LYS A 29 -15.82 30.20 32.21
CA LYS A 29 -16.98 29.32 32.19
C LYS A 29 -16.61 28.00 31.53
N ILE A 30 -16.91 26.92 32.21
CA ILE A 30 -16.73 25.57 31.74
C ILE A 30 -18.08 24.90 31.63
N ASP A 31 -18.35 24.26 30.49
CA ASP A 31 -19.62 23.55 30.32
C ASP A 31 -19.72 22.42 31.34
N LYS A 32 -20.82 22.39 32.11
CA LYS A 32 -21.00 21.44 33.22
C LYS A 32 -21.17 19.98 32.77
N LYS A 33 -21.58 19.77 31.54
CA LYS A 33 -21.75 18.43 30.94
C LYS A 33 -20.61 18.15 30.03
N ALA A 34 -19.62 17.37 30.51
CA ALA A 34 -18.68 16.73 29.65
C ALA A 34 -19.43 15.65 28.85
N GLU A 35 -19.59 15.85 27.57
CA GLU A 35 -20.12 14.83 26.68
C GLU A 35 -19.08 13.73 26.54
N GLN A 36 -19.51 12.48 26.71
CA GLN A 36 -18.65 11.31 26.56
C GLN A 36 -19.16 10.53 25.37
N VAL A 37 -18.29 10.36 24.38
CA VAL A 37 -18.57 9.65 23.14
C VAL A 37 -17.49 8.61 22.86
N GLU A 38 -17.85 7.56 22.18
CA GLU A 38 -16.86 6.62 21.65
C GLU A 38 -16.06 7.27 20.52
N PHE A 39 -14.78 6.92 20.42
CA PHE A 39 -13.95 7.31 19.30
C PHE A 39 -13.31 6.11 18.63
N GLU A 40 -13.08 6.23 17.33
CA GLU A 40 -12.23 5.37 16.52
C GLU A 40 -11.18 6.23 15.82
N LEU A 41 -9.93 5.81 15.93
CA LEU A 41 -8.82 6.34 15.13
C LEU A 41 -8.69 5.45 13.90
N LEU A 42 -8.80 6.06 12.71
CA LEU A 42 -8.88 5.35 11.44
C LEU A 42 -7.63 5.60 10.59
N ASP A 43 -7.09 4.55 9.98
CA ASP A 43 -6.09 4.64 8.93
C ASP A 43 -6.16 3.38 8.05
N CYS A 44 -5.52 3.40 6.88
CA CYS A 44 -5.31 2.21 6.08
C CYS A 44 -4.10 1.41 6.60
N PHE A 45 -4.03 0.12 6.29
CA PHE A 45 -2.90 -0.71 6.70
C PHE A 45 -1.53 -0.15 6.25
N ASN A 46 -1.47 0.42 5.06
CA ASN A 46 -0.27 1.08 4.53
C ASN A 46 0.02 2.44 5.16
N GLN A 47 -0.79 2.88 6.15
CA GLN A 47 -0.64 4.11 6.92
C GLN A 47 -0.65 5.37 6.03
N SER A 48 -1.45 5.38 4.97
CA SER A 48 -1.46 6.46 3.99
C SER A 48 -1.94 7.80 4.58
N ILE A 49 -2.89 7.79 5.53
CA ILE A 49 -3.40 9.00 6.17
C ILE A 49 -2.31 9.60 7.07
N ARG A 50 -1.73 8.79 7.93
CA ARG A 50 -0.64 9.15 8.82
C ARG A 50 0.62 9.62 8.08
N LYS A 51 1.02 8.92 7.01
CA LYS A 51 2.17 9.29 6.17
C LYS A 51 2.00 10.65 5.50
N ALA A 52 0.76 11.07 5.27
CA ALA A 52 0.43 12.42 4.80
C ALA A 52 0.38 13.46 5.94
N GLY A 53 0.72 13.09 7.18
CA GLY A 53 0.67 13.96 8.36
C GLY A 53 -0.76 14.27 8.83
N CYS A 54 -1.75 13.48 8.40
CA CYS A 54 -3.15 13.64 8.75
C CYS A 54 -3.57 12.67 9.86
N VAL A 55 -4.64 13.00 10.57
CA VAL A 55 -5.29 12.12 11.56
C VAL A 55 -6.78 12.09 11.30
N LEU A 56 -7.34 10.90 11.09
CA LEU A 56 -8.76 10.69 10.89
C LEU A 56 -9.36 10.04 12.13
N LEU A 57 -10.27 10.77 12.78
CA LEU A 57 -11.03 10.32 13.94
C LEU A 57 -12.50 10.19 13.60
N ARG A 58 -13.14 9.15 14.07
CA ARG A 58 -14.59 9.01 14.11
C ARG A 58 -15.06 9.23 15.54
N LEU A 59 -15.99 10.17 15.72
CA LEU A 59 -16.63 10.49 16.97
C LEU A 59 -18.14 10.34 16.76
N HIS A 60 -18.71 9.26 17.27
CA HIS A 60 -20.09 8.91 16.98
C HIS A 60 -20.36 8.89 15.46
N ASN A 61 -21.25 9.72 14.94
CA ASN A 61 -21.62 9.80 13.52
C ASN A 61 -20.83 10.85 12.73
N THR A 62 -19.72 11.36 13.28
CA THR A 62 -18.94 12.44 12.64
C THR A 62 -17.49 12.02 12.46
N LEU A 63 -17.01 12.10 11.21
CA LEU A 63 -15.59 12.05 10.92
C LEU A 63 -14.96 13.42 11.19
N THR A 64 -13.81 13.42 11.81
CA THR A 64 -12.97 14.58 12.08
C THR A 64 -11.58 14.34 11.51
N LEU A 65 -11.17 15.15 10.55
CA LEU A 65 -9.85 15.07 9.93
C LEU A 65 -8.99 16.25 10.41
N LEU A 66 -7.87 15.95 11.05
CA LEU A 66 -6.83 16.92 11.37
C LEU A 66 -5.81 16.91 10.23
N LEU A 67 -5.56 18.09 9.66
CA LEU A 67 -4.57 18.26 8.59
C LEU A 67 -3.22 18.69 9.18
N PRO A 68 -2.10 18.52 8.42
CA PRO A 68 -0.76 18.96 8.85
C PRO A 68 -0.70 20.46 9.17
N SER A 69 -1.57 21.26 8.56
CA SER A 69 -1.69 22.70 8.81
C SER A 69 -2.34 23.05 10.17
N GLY A 70 -2.77 22.06 10.95
CA GLY A 70 -3.57 22.25 12.15
C GLY A 70 -5.06 22.51 11.89
N GLN A 71 -5.50 22.61 10.63
CA GLN A 71 -6.91 22.75 10.29
C GLN A 71 -7.69 21.47 10.62
N ILE A 72 -8.90 21.64 11.18
CA ILE A 72 -9.81 20.54 11.46
C ILE A 72 -10.98 20.63 10.48
N ILE A 73 -11.27 19.51 9.85
CA ILE A 73 -12.40 19.35 8.91
C ILE A 73 -13.32 18.27 9.48
N THR A 74 -14.62 18.50 9.41
CA THR A 74 -15.64 17.54 9.87
C THR A 74 -16.60 17.18 8.76
N GLN A 75 -17.09 15.93 8.78
CA GLN A 75 -18.10 15.44 7.84
C GLN A 75 -18.96 14.38 8.52
N ILE A 76 -20.28 14.46 8.33
CA ILE A 76 -21.22 13.47 8.87
C ILE A 76 -21.02 12.14 8.13
N CYS A 77 -20.94 11.05 8.90
CA CYS A 77 -20.81 9.68 8.40
C CYS A 77 -21.51 8.73 9.41
N PRO A 78 -22.82 8.50 9.25
CA PRO A 78 -23.58 7.71 10.22
C PRO A 78 -23.20 6.23 10.25
N GLU A 79 -22.82 5.67 9.08
CA GLU A 79 -22.46 4.26 8.95
C GLU A 79 -20.94 4.02 9.09
N PRO A 80 -20.51 2.82 9.51
CA PRO A 80 -19.12 2.41 9.47
C PRO A 80 -18.56 2.55 8.05
N LEU A 81 -17.38 3.14 7.93
CA LEU A 81 -16.74 3.42 6.64
C LEU A 81 -15.59 2.45 6.39
N SER A 82 -15.75 1.55 5.42
CA SER A 82 -14.69 0.62 5.02
C SER A 82 -13.73 1.20 3.97
N TYR A 83 -14.21 2.07 3.09
CA TYR A 83 -13.38 2.68 2.03
C TYR A 83 -13.71 4.17 1.90
N ILE A 84 -12.69 5.00 1.64
CA ILE A 84 -12.88 6.46 1.40
C ILE A 84 -13.80 6.72 0.19
N THR A 85 -13.79 5.84 -0.79
CA THR A 85 -14.66 5.93 -1.97
C THR A 85 -16.14 5.83 -1.65
N LEU A 86 -16.51 5.11 -0.58
CA LEU A 86 -17.89 4.95 -0.12
C LEU A 86 -18.40 6.16 0.68
N LEU A 87 -17.50 7.06 1.12
CA LEU A 87 -17.90 8.28 1.80
C LEU A 87 -18.70 9.16 0.83
N SER A 88 -19.78 9.75 1.31
CA SER A 88 -20.55 10.76 0.57
C SER A 88 -19.66 11.94 0.16
N GLU A 89 -20.06 12.66 -0.90
CA GLU A 89 -19.30 13.84 -1.34
C GLU A 89 -19.18 14.85 -0.21
N GLY A 90 -17.98 15.39 -0.02
CA GLY A 90 -17.71 16.32 1.05
C GLY A 90 -16.23 16.64 1.26
N PRO A 91 -15.94 17.49 2.24
CA PRO A 91 -14.58 18.01 2.42
C PRO A 91 -13.56 16.94 2.83
N ILE A 92 -13.95 15.93 3.61
CA ILE A 92 -13.03 14.85 4.03
C ILE A 92 -12.73 13.92 2.84
N LYS A 93 -13.75 13.51 2.07
CA LYS A 93 -13.54 12.69 0.86
C LYS A 93 -12.58 13.37 -0.11
N LYS A 94 -12.76 14.67 -0.33
CA LYS A 94 -11.86 15.47 -1.19
C LYS A 94 -10.44 15.55 -0.63
N ALA A 95 -10.30 15.80 0.68
CA ALA A 95 -8.99 15.90 1.33
C ALA A 95 -8.23 14.57 1.34
N LEU A 96 -8.92 13.43 1.38
CA LEU A 96 -8.35 12.07 1.39
C LEU A 96 -8.34 11.40 0.00
N SER A 97 -8.51 12.13 -1.08
CA SER A 97 -8.52 11.60 -2.47
C SER A 97 -7.23 10.90 -2.90
N TYR A 98 -6.14 11.12 -2.17
CA TYR A 98 -4.85 10.43 -2.37
C TYR A 98 -4.82 9.01 -1.77
N VAL A 99 -5.77 8.66 -0.91
CA VAL A 99 -5.87 7.31 -0.32
C VAL A 99 -6.32 6.35 -1.42
N SER A 100 -5.62 5.22 -1.54
CA SER A 100 -5.95 4.21 -2.56
C SER A 100 -7.40 3.73 -2.42
N PRO A 101 -8.17 3.69 -3.52
CA PRO A 101 -9.52 3.13 -3.51
C PRO A 101 -9.57 1.64 -3.17
N LEU A 102 -8.44 0.95 -3.27
CA LEU A 102 -8.29 -0.49 -2.99
C LEU A 102 -7.93 -0.77 -1.53
N ARG A 103 -7.61 0.26 -0.73
CA ARG A 103 -7.25 0.09 0.68
C ARG A 103 -8.42 0.38 1.58
N SER A 104 -8.77 -0.60 2.40
CA SER A 104 -9.77 -0.47 3.45
C SER A 104 -9.27 0.43 4.58
N LEU A 105 -10.18 1.23 5.14
CA LEU A 105 -9.98 1.89 6.43
C LEU A 105 -10.11 0.87 7.55
N MET A 106 -9.20 0.95 8.50
CA MET A 106 -9.16 0.07 9.67
C MET A 106 -9.20 0.92 10.93
N VAL A 107 -9.83 0.38 11.97
CA VAL A 107 -9.75 0.97 13.31
C VAL A 107 -8.41 0.60 13.92
N VAL A 108 -7.49 1.57 14.00
CA VAL A 108 -6.14 1.37 14.54
C VAL A 108 -6.05 1.64 16.04
N SER A 109 -7.01 2.40 16.58
CA SER A 109 -7.25 2.56 18.02
C SER A 109 -8.69 2.96 18.28
N LYS A 110 -9.22 2.59 19.43
CA LYS A 110 -10.57 2.96 19.86
C LYS A 110 -10.63 3.17 21.38
N GLY A 111 -11.67 3.83 21.82
CA GLY A 111 -11.89 4.10 23.24
C GLY A 111 -12.94 5.17 23.45
N VAL A 112 -12.77 5.97 24.50
CA VAL A 112 -13.70 7.00 24.92
C VAL A 112 -13.08 8.38 24.81
N CYS A 113 -13.84 9.33 24.24
CA CYS A 113 -13.49 10.74 24.14
C CYS A 113 -14.43 11.55 25.05
N LYS A 114 -13.87 12.27 26.03
CA LYS A 114 -14.60 13.28 26.81
C LYS A 114 -14.39 14.63 26.16
N GLN A 115 -15.49 15.33 25.87
CA GLN A 115 -15.50 16.66 25.28
C GLN A 115 -15.84 17.70 26.33
N LEU A 116 -15.10 18.79 26.38
CA LEU A 116 -15.28 19.89 27.32
C LEU A 116 -15.03 21.21 26.60
N THR A 117 -15.90 22.17 26.77
CA THR A 117 -15.70 23.52 26.26
C THR A 117 -15.38 24.48 27.40
N VAL A 118 -14.32 25.26 27.21
CA VAL A 118 -13.88 26.31 28.13
C VAL A 118 -14.02 27.65 27.43
N SER A 119 -14.76 28.59 28.03
CA SER A 119 -14.99 29.91 27.47
C SER A 119 -14.55 31.00 28.44
N LEU A 120 -13.90 32.05 27.93
CA LEU A 120 -13.61 33.27 28.65
C LEU A 120 -14.70 34.29 28.36
N LEU A 121 -15.34 34.81 29.42
CA LEU A 121 -16.46 35.73 29.36
C LEU A 121 -16.07 37.05 30.00
N ASP A 122 -16.55 38.16 29.46
CA ASP A 122 -16.50 39.48 30.11
C ASP A 122 -17.64 39.68 31.14
N ASN A 123 -17.73 40.85 31.72
CA ASN A 123 -18.72 41.19 32.72
C ASN A 123 -20.16 41.16 32.15
N GLU A 124 -20.32 41.31 30.84
CA GLU A 124 -21.62 41.23 30.14
C GLU A 124 -21.93 39.78 29.67
N GLN A 125 -21.18 38.78 30.13
CA GLN A 125 -21.31 37.37 29.74
C GLN A 125 -21.04 37.12 28.25
N LYS A 126 -20.35 38.01 27.55
CA LYS A 126 -19.97 37.84 26.15
C LYS A 126 -18.69 37.01 26.04
N THR A 127 -18.71 36.00 25.17
CA THR A 127 -17.55 35.14 24.95
C THR A 127 -16.45 35.89 24.19
N GLN A 128 -15.26 35.99 24.78
CA GLN A 128 -14.09 36.63 24.18
C GLN A 128 -13.03 35.62 23.68
N SER A 129 -13.00 34.42 24.24
CA SER A 129 -12.16 33.32 23.74
C SER A 129 -12.75 31.97 24.10
N ARG A 130 -12.42 30.92 23.36
CA ARG A 130 -12.94 29.56 23.58
C ARG A 130 -11.88 28.51 23.26
N ALA A 131 -11.84 27.47 24.10
CA ALA A 131 -11.05 26.25 23.82
C ALA A 131 -11.95 25.03 23.87
N HIS A 132 -11.86 24.19 22.86
CA HIS A 132 -12.50 22.87 22.85
C HIS A 132 -11.46 21.83 23.25
N LEU A 133 -11.71 21.14 24.36
CA LEU A 133 -10.86 20.07 24.87
C LEU A 133 -11.50 18.72 24.53
N ARG A 134 -10.69 17.81 24.02
CA ARG A 134 -11.05 16.42 23.75
C ARG A 134 -10.05 15.52 24.45
N THR A 135 -10.50 14.81 25.46
CA THR A 135 -9.67 13.88 26.23
C THR A 135 -9.95 12.46 25.77
N PHE A 136 -9.00 11.86 25.11
CA PHE A 136 -9.05 10.50 24.59
C PHE A 136 -8.44 9.53 25.59
N THR A 137 -9.17 8.47 25.92
CA THR A 137 -8.69 7.32 26.69
C THR A 137 -8.80 6.08 25.82
N SER A 138 -7.65 5.51 25.42
CA SER A 138 -7.63 4.30 24.61
C SER A 138 -8.06 3.08 25.42
N SER A 139 -8.77 2.15 24.78
CA SER A 139 -9.10 0.84 25.38
C SER A 139 -7.94 -0.17 25.33
N ALA A 140 -6.94 0.08 24.49
CA ALA A 140 -5.82 -0.84 24.27
C ALA A 140 -4.60 -0.55 25.16
N ILE A 141 -4.42 0.71 25.58
CA ILE A 141 -3.26 1.15 26.37
C ILE A 141 -3.72 2.10 27.49
N PRO A 142 -3.08 2.05 28.68
CA PRO A 142 -3.45 2.90 29.81
C PRO A 142 -2.96 4.33 29.67
N THR A 143 -3.08 4.92 28.47
CA THR A 143 -2.68 6.30 28.21
C THR A 143 -3.90 7.18 27.93
N THR A 144 -3.81 8.42 28.36
CA THR A 144 -4.79 9.45 28.09
C THR A 144 -4.13 10.60 27.37
N LEU A 145 -4.76 11.09 26.32
CA LEU A 145 -4.31 12.25 25.54
C LEU A 145 -5.41 13.30 25.54
N THR A 146 -5.09 14.53 25.94
CA THR A 146 -6.00 15.66 25.80
C THR A 146 -5.52 16.58 24.67
N LEU A 147 -6.41 16.82 23.70
CA LEU A 147 -6.22 17.83 22.66
C LEU A 147 -7.02 19.06 23.03
N ALA A 148 -6.43 20.25 22.86
CA ALA A 148 -7.13 21.52 23.01
C ALA A 148 -7.05 22.30 21.68
N SER A 149 -8.21 22.66 21.14
CA SER A 149 -8.33 23.52 19.96
C SER A 149 -8.77 24.90 20.40
N LEU A 150 -7.87 25.87 20.33
CA LEU A 150 -8.11 27.25 20.73
C LEU A 150 -8.71 28.03 19.55
N VAL A 151 -9.91 28.55 19.74
CA VAL A 151 -10.66 29.28 18.71
C VAL A 151 -10.40 30.77 18.85
N TYR A 152 -9.83 31.36 17.81
CA TYR A 152 -9.65 32.81 17.74
C TYR A 152 -11.00 33.53 17.45
N LEU A 153 -11.42 34.41 18.33
CA LEU A 153 -12.58 35.29 18.12
C LEU A 153 -12.10 36.67 17.71
N ARG A 154 -12.59 37.17 16.59
CA ARG A 154 -12.20 38.46 16.03
C ARG A 154 -12.51 39.59 17.01
N GLY A 155 -11.54 40.45 17.26
CA GLY A 155 -11.66 41.59 18.17
C GLY A 155 -11.13 41.32 19.59
N TYR A 156 -10.75 40.09 19.93
CA TYR A 156 -10.34 39.73 21.29
C TYR A 156 -8.95 39.04 21.37
N PRO A 157 -7.86 39.67 20.81
CA PRO A 157 -6.55 39.05 20.81
C PRO A 157 -5.99 38.80 22.22
N ASN A 158 -6.21 39.71 23.16
CA ASN A 158 -5.69 39.58 24.52
C ASN A 158 -6.35 38.41 25.29
N ALA A 159 -7.65 38.17 25.08
CA ALA A 159 -8.36 37.03 25.67
C ALA A 159 -7.84 35.70 25.08
N HIS A 160 -7.59 35.69 23.78
CA HIS A 160 -6.97 34.53 23.11
C HIS A 160 -5.59 34.23 23.67
N GLU A 161 -4.69 35.23 23.78
CA GLU A 161 -3.37 35.11 24.36
C GLU A 161 -3.41 34.65 25.82
N SER A 162 -4.30 35.20 26.62
CA SER A 162 -4.49 34.81 28.03
C SER A 162 -4.90 33.33 28.17
N LEU A 163 -5.77 32.82 27.27
CA LEU A 163 -6.17 31.43 27.30
C LEU A 163 -5.06 30.50 26.76
N SER A 164 -4.30 30.96 25.75
CA SER A 164 -3.09 30.26 25.25
C SER A 164 -2.08 30.10 26.39
N LYS A 165 -1.70 31.19 27.05
CA LYS A 165 -0.77 31.16 28.18
C LYS A 165 -1.25 30.23 29.30
N LYS A 166 -2.56 30.22 29.57
CA LYS A 166 -3.14 29.31 30.57
C LYS A 166 -2.98 27.85 30.20
N LEU A 167 -3.09 27.49 28.90
CA LEU A 167 -2.83 26.13 28.43
C LEU A 167 -1.35 25.76 28.59
N ASP A 168 -0.43 26.69 28.25
CA ASP A 168 1.01 26.51 28.41
C ASP A 168 1.37 26.30 29.90
N ASP A 169 0.84 27.13 30.81
CA ASP A 169 1.01 27.00 32.28
C ASP A 169 0.48 25.66 32.82
N MET A 170 -0.50 25.05 32.15
CA MET A 170 -1.04 23.74 32.48
C MET A 170 -0.21 22.58 31.91
N GLY A 171 0.85 22.88 31.16
CA GLY A 171 1.75 21.90 30.56
C GLY A 171 1.28 21.36 29.19
N PHE A 172 0.38 22.08 28.52
CA PHE A 172 0.06 21.78 27.14
C PHE A 172 1.19 22.20 26.22
N ASN A 173 1.50 21.38 25.22
CA ASN A 173 2.44 21.70 24.16
C ASN A 173 1.69 22.03 22.88
N ILE A 174 2.25 22.94 22.08
CA ILE A 174 1.73 23.24 20.75
C ILE A 174 1.86 21.98 19.89
N MET A 175 0.80 21.62 19.18
CA MET A 175 0.79 20.47 18.30
C MET A 175 1.27 20.88 16.90
N GLU A 176 2.58 20.78 16.70
CA GLU A 176 3.21 21.03 15.38
C GLU A 176 2.92 19.92 14.38
N ASN A 177 2.82 18.66 14.86
CA ASN A 177 2.57 17.49 14.05
C ASN A 177 1.43 16.65 14.64
N PRO A 178 0.32 16.46 13.91
CA PRO A 178 -0.79 15.63 14.37
C PRO A 178 -0.41 14.17 14.66
N ASN A 179 0.70 13.66 14.14
CA ASN A 179 1.14 12.27 14.34
C ASN A 179 1.38 11.90 15.81
N VAL A 180 1.56 12.88 16.69
CA VAL A 180 1.60 12.64 18.15
C VAL A 180 0.38 11.88 18.66
N ILE A 181 -0.77 12.01 17.97
CA ILE A 181 -2.00 11.29 18.32
C ILE A 181 -1.82 9.78 18.12
N TYR A 182 -1.22 9.37 17.01
CA TYR A 182 -0.90 7.96 16.76
C TYR A 182 0.09 7.40 17.79
N GLU A 183 1.15 8.16 18.10
CA GLU A 183 2.18 7.76 19.07
C GLU A 183 1.62 7.56 20.48
N LYS A 184 0.59 8.32 20.84
CA LYS A 184 -0.03 8.27 22.17
C LYS A 184 -1.23 7.35 22.28
N LEU A 185 -1.88 6.98 21.18
CA LEU A 185 -3.10 6.19 21.19
C LEU A 185 -2.96 4.78 20.59
N ILE A 186 -1.79 4.42 20.05
CA ILE A 186 -1.51 3.08 19.50
C ILE A 186 -0.45 2.38 20.34
N ALA A 187 -0.72 1.15 20.76
CA ALA A 187 0.19 0.39 21.63
C ALA A 187 1.48 -0.04 20.92
N ASP A 188 1.37 -0.49 19.68
CA ASP A 188 2.49 -0.93 18.85
C ASP A 188 2.54 -0.08 17.59
N TYR A 189 3.34 0.97 17.66
CA TYR A 189 3.49 1.95 16.59
C TYR A 189 4.60 1.50 15.63
N SER A 190 4.36 0.42 14.89
CA SER A 190 5.26 0.00 13.82
C SER A 190 4.93 0.69 12.50
N VAL A 191 5.97 1.07 11.75
CA VAL A 191 5.80 1.63 10.40
C VAL A 191 5.74 0.49 9.40
N TYR A 192 4.57 0.32 8.76
CA TYR A 192 4.43 -0.60 7.65
C TYR A 192 4.79 0.08 6.32
N GLU A 193 5.65 -0.58 5.55
CA GLU A 193 6.06 -0.13 4.22
C GLU A 193 6.01 -1.31 3.23
N PRO A 194 5.08 -1.31 2.25
CA PRO A 194 4.96 -2.41 1.29
C PRO A 194 6.15 -2.51 0.32
N LYS A 195 6.89 -1.41 0.15
CA LYS A 195 8.10 -1.33 -0.69
C LYS A 195 9.26 -0.77 0.11
N PRO A 196 9.76 -1.54 1.09
CA PRO A 196 10.80 -1.06 1.99
C PRO A 196 12.08 -0.72 1.23
N LYS A 197 12.72 0.37 1.64
CA LYS A 197 14.04 0.75 1.13
C LYS A 197 15.08 -0.15 1.78
N ILE A 198 15.82 -0.89 0.96
CA ILE A 198 16.90 -1.76 1.42
C ILE A 198 18.21 -1.00 1.34
N THR A 199 18.80 -0.72 2.49
CA THR A 199 20.13 -0.08 2.55
C THR A 199 21.20 -1.16 2.51
N ILE A 200 22.12 -1.04 1.55
CA ILE A 200 23.26 -1.94 1.38
C ILE A 200 24.50 -1.22 1.87
N GLY A 201 25.21 -1.81 2.83
CA GLY A 201 26.46 -1.26 3.34
C GLY A 201 27.59 -1.32 2.30
N ASN A 202 28.56 -0.41 2.38
CA ASN A 202 29.66 -0.32 1.41
C ASN A 202 30.50 -1.62 1.32
N ASN A 203 30.64 -2.33 2.44
CA ASN A 203 31.40 -3.58 2.51
C ASN A 203 30.53 -4.82 2.48
N ALA A 204 29.21 -4.69 2.21
CA ALA A 204 28.30 -5.81 2.15
C ALA A 204 28.68 -6.77 1.00
N THR A 205 28.58 -8.06 1.26
CA THR A 205 28.74 -9.08 0.23
C THR A 205 27.46 -9.29 -0.55
N ALA A 206 27.54 -9.98 -1.69
CA ALA A 206 26.38 -10.40 -2.45
C ALA A 206 25.46 -11.30 -1.60
N TYR A 207 26.03 -12.12 -0.71
CA TYR A 207 25.29 -12.99 0.20
C TYR A 207 24.54 -12.20 1.28
N ASP A 208 25.19 -11.24 1.92
CA ASP A 208 24.54 -10.39 2.94
C ASP A 208 23.39 -9.59 2.33
N THR A 209 23.62 -9.07 1.12
CA THR A 209 22.62 -8.33 0.35
C THR A 209 21.41 -9.20 0.02
N ALA A 210 21.63 -10.41 -0.49
CA ALA A 210 20.55 -11.35 -0.80
C ALA A 210 19.71 -11.68 0.43
N ASN A 211 20.37 -12.03 1.54
CA ASN A 211 19.69 -12.36 2.79
C ASN A 211 18.94 -11.15 3.38
N SER A 212 19.52 -9.95 3.32
CA SER A 212 18.87 -8.71 3.77
C SER A 212 17.58 -8.43 2.99
N ILE A 213 17.63 -8.56 1.65
CA ILE A 213 16.45 -8.40 0.79
C ILE A 213 15.37 -9.43 1.15
N ILE A 214 15.75 -10.71 1.25
CA ILE A 214 14.81 -11.79 1.57
C ILE A 214 14.18 -11.58 2.93
N ARG A 215 14.97 -11.31 3.98
CA ARG A 215 14.46 -11.02 5.34
C ARG A 215 13.47 -9.86 5.35
N THR A 216 13.77 -8.81 4.61
CA THR A 216 12.92 -7.63 4.52
C THR A 216 11.57 -7.94 3.90
N TYR A 217 11.56 -8.64 2.76
CA TYR A 217 10.30 -9.02 2.10
C TYR A 217 9.54 -10.15 2.82
N LEU A 218 10.22 -11.02 3.58
CA LEU A 218 9.54 -11.98 4.46
C LEU A 218 8.71 -11.27 5.54
N LYS A 219 9.28 -10.25 6.19
CA LYS A 219 8.53 -9.43 7.17
C LYS A 219 7.32 -8.75 6.54
N VAL A 220 7.46 -8.24 5.31
CA VAL A 220 6.32 -7.65 4.59
C VAL A 220 5.27 -8.72 4.28
N ALA A 221 5.66 -9.91 3.81
CA ALA A 221 4.72 -10.99 3.54
C ALA A 221 3.96 -11.38 4.82
N GLN A 222 4.68 -11.68 5.91
CA GLN A 222 4.07 -12.05 7.20
C GLN A 222 3.11 -10.98 7.73
N ALA A 223 3.46 -9.69 7.60
CA ALA A 223 2.61 -8.59 8.04
C ALA A 223 1.27 -8.51 7.28
N ASN A 224 1.16 -9.13 6.10
CA ASN A 224 -0.07 -9.15 5.31
C ASN A 224 -0.97 -10.38 5.55
N GLU A 225 -0.47 -11.44 6.19
CA GLU A 225 -1.20 -12.70 6.34
C GLU A 225 -2.54 -12.54 7.07
N PHE A 226 -2.58 -11.75 8.14
CA PHE A 226 -3.82 -11.53 8.90
C PHE A 226 -4.91 -10.88 8.05
N GLY A 227 -4.54 -9.91 7.20
CA GLY A 227 -5.48 -9.22 6.33
C GLY A 227 -6.01 -10.10 5.20
N VAL A 228 -5.17 -11.04 4.69
CA VAL A 228 -5.61 -12.08 3.75
C VAL A 228 -6.60 -13.03 4.42
N ILE A 229 -6.30 -13.50 5.64
CA ILE A 229 -7.15 -14.42 6.40
C ILE A 229 -8.51 -13.78 6.73
N ALA A 230 -8.50 -12.50 7.12
CA ALA A 230 -9.69 -11.75 7.49
C ALA A 230 -10.46 -11.14 6.30
N ASP A 231 -9.95 -11.29 5.08
CA ASP A 231 -10.54 -10.73 3.85
C ASP A 231 -10.82 -9.21 3.93
N ILE A 232 -9.85 -8.47 4.45
CA ILE A 232 -10.01 -7.03 4.71
C ILE A 232 -10.06 -6.23 3.40
N ASP A 233 -9.06 -6.40 2.54
CA ASP A 233 -8.99 -5.88 1.17
C ASP A 233 -8.05 -6.72 0.29
N SER A 234 -8.17 -6.59 -1.02
CA SER A 234 -7.38 -7.35 -2.00
C SER A 234 -5.89 -6.97 -2.03
N GLU A 235 -5.51 -5.84 -1.45
CA GLU A 235 -4.13 -5.37 -1.44
C GLU A 235 -3.27 -6.12 -0.41
N PHE A 236 -3.87 -6.74 0.62
CA PHE A 236 -3.12 -7.64 1.51
C PHE A 236 -2.58 -8.85 0.73
N LEU A 237 -3.42 -9.50 -0.06
CA LEU A 237 -2.98 -10.60 -0.93
C LEU A 237 -2.01 -10.11 -2.00
N HIS A 238 -2.24 -8.92 -2.57
CA HIS A 238 -1.33 -8.31 -3.53
C HIS A 238 0.08 -8.12 -2.95
N ASP A 239 0.20 -7.48 -1.79
CA ASP A 239 1.49 -7.19 -1.17
C ASP A 239 2.20 -8.46 -0.68
N TYR A 240 1.45 -9.44 -0.15
CA TYR A 240 1.95 -10.77 0.16
C TYR A 240 2.61 -11.42 -1.07
N ARG A 241 1.89 -11.49 -2.19
CA ARG A 241 2.38 -12.07 -3.44
C ARG A 241 3.54 -11.28 -4.07
N VAL A 242 3.50 -9.94 -4.02
CA VAL A 242 4.61 -9.09 -4.47
C VAL A 242 5.87 -9.40 -3.69
N SER A 243 5.76 -9.56 -2.37
CA SER A 243 6.88 -9.88 -1.49
C SER A 243 7.49 -11.25 -1.82
N LEU A 244 6.69 -12.30 -1.93
CA LEU A 244 7.17 -13.63 -2.35
C LEU A 244 7.79 -13.61 -3.76
N ARG A 245 7.22 -12.86 -4.69
CA ARG A 245 7.77 -12.69 -6.05
C ARG A 245 9.13 -11.99 -6.04
N LYS A 246 9.32 -10.98 -5.18
CA LYS A 246 10.62 -10.32 -4.98
C LYS A 246 11.65 -11.30 -4.43
N ILE A 247 11.30 -12.10 -3.42
CA ILE A 247 12.17 -13.14 -2.86
C ILE A 247 12.57 -14.16 -3.93
N ARG A 248 11.60 -14.71 -4.68
CA ARG A 248 11.87 -15.64 -5.78
C ARG A 248 12.77 -15.02 -6.86
N SER A 249 12.63 -13.73 -7.10
CA SER A 249 13.48 -13.00 -8.03
C SER A 249 14.93 -12.93 -7.54
N VAL A 250 15.16 -12.63 -6.26
CA VAL A 250 16.51 -12.68 -5.67
C VAL A 250 17.12 -14.06 -5.82
N ILE A 251 16.43 -15.13 -5.40
CA ILE A 251 16.89 -16.51 -5.49
C ILE A 251 17.23 -16.91 -6.94
N SER A 252 16.47 -16.40 -7.91
CA SER A 252 16.65 -16.73 -9.32
C SER A 252 17.76 -15.91 -9.99
N LEU A 253 17.88 -14.62 -9.65
CA LEU A 253 18.76 -13.67 -10.34
C LEU A 253 20.14 -13.58 -9.70
N PHE A 254 20.29 -13.82 -8.41
CA PHE A 254 21.57 -13.77 -7.70
C PHE A 254 22.29 -15.12 -7.87
N LYS A 255 22.75 -15.35 -9.09
CA LYS A 255 23.44 -16.60 -9.45
C LYS A 255 24.78 -16.72 -8.72
N GLY A 256 25.06 -17.91 -8.18
CA GLY A 256 26.29 -18.18 -7.46
C GLY A 256 26.35 -17.66 -6.03
N VAL A 257 25.33 -16.92 -5.55
CA VAL A 257 25.27 -16.43 -4.17
C VAL A 257 24.94 -17.55 -3.20
N TYR A 258 24.02 -18.44 -3.56
CA TYR A 258 23.76 -19.68 -2.85
C TYR A 258 24.32 -20.88 -3.61
N SER A 259 24.64 -21.98 -2.91
CA SER A 259 25.02 -23.23 -3.57
C SER A 259 23.90 -23.69 -4.52
N ALA A 260 24.24 -24.48 -5.53
CA ALA A 260 23.28 -24.93 -6.53
C ALA A 260 22.11 -25.72 -5.89
N GLU A 261 22.44 -26.62 -4.95
CA GLU A 261 21.48 -27.39 -4.17
C GLU A 261 20.56 -26.49 -3.32
N GLN A 262 21.17 -25.58 -2.54
CA GLN A 262 20.42 -24.66 -1.67
C GLN A 262 19.49 -23.77 -2.50
N ARG A 263 19.97 -23.27 -3.64
CA ARG A 263 19.17 -22.44 -4.56
C ARG A 263 17.98 -23.21 -5.11
N SER A 264 18.13 -24.49 -5.45
CA SER A 264 17.04 -25.34 -5.92
C SER A 264 16.00 -25.53 -4.83
N THR A 265 16.42 -25.87 -3.62
CA THR A 265 15.54 -26.02 -2.44
C THR A 265 14.76 -24.74 -2.16
N LEU A 266 15.42 -23.58 -2.15
CA LEU A 266 14.77 -22.30 -1.93
C LEU A 266 13.75 -21.95 -3.03
N LYS A 267 14.07 -22.27 -4.30
CA LYS A 267 13.12 -22.06 -5.41
C LYS A 267 11.82 -22.86 -5.21
N THR A 268 11.94 -24.14 -4.88
CA THR A 268 10.79 -25.00 -4.60
C THR A 268 10.00 -24.46 -3.42
N LEU A 269 10.66 -24.21 -2.28
CA LEU A 269 10.03 -23.72 -1.06
C LEU A 269 9.19 -22.44 -1.31
N PHE A 270 9.76 -21.44 -1.96
CA PHE A 270 9.04 -20.19 -2.25
C PHE A 270 8.05 -20.30 -3.41
N SER A 271 8.17 -21.29 -4.27
CA SER A 271 7.14 -21.62 -5.26
C SER A 271 5.92 -22.21 -4.59
N ASP A 272 6.11 -23.15 -3.67
CA ASP A 272 5.05 -23.81 -2.92
C ASP A 272 4.27 -22.83 -2.01
N LEU A 273 4.99 -21.88 -1.38
CA LEU A 273 4.35 -20.81 -0.60
C LEU A 273 3.48 -19.88 -1.46
N MET A 274 3.86 -19.66 -2.71
CA MET A 274 3.16 -18.75 -3.61
C MET A 274 2.00 -19.40 -4.36
N ALA A 275 2.10 -20.67 -4.71
CA ALA A 275 1.16 -21.36 -5.60
C ALA A 275 -0.31 -21.27 -5.13
N PRO A 276 -0.66 -21.53 -3.86
CA PRO A 276 -2.06 -21.50 -3.39
C PRO A 276 -2.74 -20.13 -3.51
N THR A 277 -1.96 -19.07 -3.67
CA THR A 277 -2.46 -17.69 -3.70
C THR A 277 -2.82 -17.20 -5.11
N GLY A 278 -2.52 -18.00 -6.15
CA GLY A 278 -2.63 -17.58 -7.55
C GLY A 278 -4.06 -17.28 -7.95
N ARG A 279 -4.90 -18.29 -7.89
CA ARG A 279 -6.28 -18.22 -8.40
C ARG A 279 -7.12 -17.14 -7.71
N LEU A 280 -7.00 -17.02 -6.37
CA LEU A 280 -7.70 -15.97 -5.62
C LEU A 280 -7.30 -14.57 -6.13
N ARG A 281 -6.00 -14.33 -6.34
CA ARG A 281 -5.55 -13.03 -6.86
C ARG A 281 -6.04 -12.74 -8.27
N ASP A 282 -6.10 -13.73 -9.13
CA ASP A 282 -6.59 -13.56 -10.50
C ASP A 282 -8.08 -13.17 -10.49
N LEU A 283 -8.88 -13.82 -9.63
CA LEU A 283 -10.28 -13.47 -9.43
C LEU A 283 -10.46 -12.07 -8.82
N ASP A 284 -9.64 -11.69 -7.83
CA ASP A 284 -9.65 -10.33 -7.28
C ASP A 284 -9.42 -9.28 -8.38
N VAL A 285 -8.48 -9.52 -9.30
CA VAL A 285 -8.19 -8.59 -10.41
C VAL A 285 -9.39 -8.48 -11.35
N TYR A 286 -10.01 -9.62 -11.74
CA TYR A 286 -11.21 -9.57 -12.57
C TYR A 286 -12.35 -8.78 -11.93
N LEU A 287 -12.60 -9.00 -10.63
CA LEU A 287 -13.68 -8.31 -9.91
C LEU A 287 -13.40 -6.81 -9.76
N LEU A 288 -12.14 -6.42 -9.54
CA LEU A 288 -11.73 -5.00 -9.48
C LEU A 288 -11.89 -4.30 -10.83
N GLU A 289 -11.69 -5.01 -11.92
CA GLU A 289 -11.79 -4.46 -13.28
C GLU A 289 -13.19 -4.64 -13.88
N ARG A 290 -14.18 -5.13 -13.12
CA ARG A 290 -15.55 -5.45 -13.59
C ARG A 290 -16.13 -4.35 -14.46
N GLU A 291 -16.17 -3.11 -13.99
CA GLU A 291 -16.75 -1.98 -14.71
C GLU A 291 -16.04 -1.74 -16.05
N MET A 292 -14.71 -1.89 -16.09
CA MET A 292 -13.96 -1.79 -17.34
C MET A 292 -14.43 -2.83 -18.37
N TYR A 293 -14.68 -4.08 -17.95
CA TYR A 293 -15.17 -5.11 -18.86
C TYR A 293 -16.56 -4.78 -19.44
N PHE A 294 -17.45 -4.19 -18.64
CA PHE A 294 -18.75 -3.72 -19.13
C PHE A 294 -18.63 -2.60 -20.17
N THR A 295 -17.64 -1.70 -20.03
CA THR A 295 -17.41 -0.65 -21.03
C THR A 295 -16.86 -1.18 -22.36
N LEU A 296 -16.33 -2.40 -22.41
CA LEU A 296 -15.77 -3.00 -23.62
C LEU A 296 -16.83 -3.61 -24.53
N LEU A 297 -17.99 -3.98 -23.99
CA LEU A 297 -19.03 -4.69 -24.71
C LEU A 297 -20.31 -3.84 -24.88
N PRO A 298 -21.05 -4.04 -25.95
CA PRO A 298 -22.37 -3.44 -26.09
C PRO A 298 -23.32 -3.99 -25.03
N THR A 299 -24.32 -3.18 -24.65
CA THR A 299 -25.28 -3.51 -23.58
C THR A 299 -26.03 -4.82 -23.82
N SER A 300 -26.21 -5.24 -25.07
CA SER A 300 -26.85 -6.54 -25.44
C SER A 300 -26.07 -7.76 -24.94
N LEU A 301 -24.76 -7.60 -24.65
CA LEU A 301 -23.89 -8.66 -24.11
C LEU A 301 -23.65 -8.54 -22.59
N HIS A 302 -24.20 -7.51 -21.93
CA HIS A 302 -23.96 -7.30 -20.49
C HIS A 302 -24.54 -8.45 -19.64
N GLN A 303 -25.64 -9.08 -20.05
CA GLN A 303 -26.24 -10.18 -19.30
C GLN A 303 -25.28 -11.38 -19.13
N GLY A 304 -24.52 -11.72 -20.16
CA GLY A 304 -23.52 -12.78 -20.08
C GLY A 304 -22.35 -12.41 -19.17
N LEU A 305 -21.94 -11.13 -19.15
CA LEU A 305 -20.95 -10.63 -18.18
C LEU A 305 -21.46 -10.72 -16.75
N GLU A 306 -22.72 -10.33 -16.49
CA GLU A 306 -23.32 -10.46 -15.15
C GLU A 306 -23.27 -11.92 -14.65
N TYR A 307 -23.60 -12.89 -15.51
CA TYR A 307 -23.49 -14.30 -15.15
C TYR A 307 -22.04 -14.73 -14.90
N MET A 308 -21.10 -14.31 -15.73
CA MET A 308 -19.68 -14.59 -15.55
C MET A 308 -19.16 -14.03 -14.21
N PHE A 309 -19.44 -12.77 -13.90
CA PHE A 309 -18.97 -12.14 -12.67
C PHE A 309 -19.60 -12.75 -11.42
N LYS A 310 -20.87 -13.15 -11.43
CA LYS A 310 -21.49 -13.91 -10.32
C LYS A 310 -20.75 -15.23 -10.06
N LEU A 311 -20.30 -15.90 -11.11
CA LEU A 311 -19.52 -17.14 -10.98
C LEU A 311 -18.12 -16.86 -10.44
N PHE A 312 -17.48 -15.76 -10.86
CA PHE A 312 -16.19 -15.35 -10.33
C PHE A 312 -16.29 -14.95 -8.85
N GLU A 313 -17.35 -14.25 -8.43
CA GLU A 313 -17.60 -13.94 -7.02
C GLU A 313 -17.78 -15.20 -6.17
N ALA A 314 -18.56 -16.17 -6.65
CA ALA A 314 -18.75 -17.45 -5.96
C ALA A 314 -17.42 -18.22 -5.83
N GLU A 315 -16.68 -18.36 -6.94
CA GLU A 315 -15.37 -19.03 -6.95
C GLU A 315 -14.36 -18.29 -6.06
N ARG A 316 -14.35 -16.95 -6.10
CA ARG A 316 -13.48 -16.12 -5.25
C ARG A 316 -13.69 -16.42 -3.77
N ASN A 317 -14.95 -16.54 -3.34
CA ASN A 317 -15.30 -16.85 -1.97
C ASN A 317 -14.81 -18.23 -1.55
N ASP A 318 -14.92 -19.22 -2.44
CA ASP A 318 -14.45 -20.58 -2.15
C ASP A 318 -12.91 -20.66 -2.16
N GLN A 319 -12.24 -19.97 -3.07
CA GLN A 319 -10.77 -19.85 -3.08
C GLN A 319 -10.26 -19.13 -1.82
N HIS A 320 -10.95 -18.09 -1.35
CA HIS A 320 -10.61 -17.44 -0.10
C HIS A 320 -10.72 -18.37 1.12
N LYS A 321 -11.83 -19.14 1.23
CA LYS A 321 -12.00 -20.17 2.29
C LYS A 321 -10.88 -21.20 2.25
N ALA A 322 -10.54 -21.69 1.06
CA ALA A 322 -9.48 -22.68 0.86
C ALA A 322 -8.11 -22.09 1.26
N LEU A 323 -7.80 -20.85 0.85
CA LEU A 323 -6.57 -20.15 1.21
C LEU A 323 -6.49 -19.89 2.72
N THR A 324 -7.57 -19.46 3.35
CA THR A 324 -7.64 -19.25 4.81
C THR A 324 -7.35 -20.56 5.57
N LYS A 325 -7.91 -21.69 5.11
CA LYS A 325 -7.59 -23.01 5.67
C LYS A 325 -6.12 -23.37 5.48
N HIS A 326 -5.55 -23.05 4.32
CA HIS A 326 -4.14 -23.27 4.03
C HIS A 326 -3.25 -22.44 4.97
N PHE A 327 -3.54 -21.16 5.19
CA PHE A 327 -2.78 -20.27 6.10
C PHE A 327 -2.78 -20.79 7.55
N LYS A 328 -3.83 -21.48 7.97
CA LYS A 328 -3.96 -22.08 9.31
C LYS A 328 -3.41 -23.52 9.41
N SER A 329 -2.88 -24.07 8.31
CA SER A 329 -2.45 -25.47 8.25
C SER A 329 -1.10 -25.72 8.95
N ALA A 330 -0.95 -26.94 9.52
CA ALA A 330 0.31 -27.39 10.06
C ALA A 330 1.42 -27.48 8.99
N SER A 331 1.06 -27.74 7.74
CA SER A 331 2.00 -27.81 6.62
C SER A 331 2.64 -26.45 6.35
N LEU A 332 1.84 -25.37 6.23
CA LEU A 332 2.37 -24.02 6.04
C LEU A 332 3.22 -23.57 7.25
N ASN A 333 2.75 -23.84 8.47
CA ASN A 333 3.50 -23.54 9.68
C ASN A 333 4.88 -24.23 9.69
N LYS A 334 4.97 -25.48 9.22
CA LYS A 334 6.25 -26.19 9.07
C LYS A 334 7.15 -25.51 8.02
N GLN A 335 6.61 -25.13 6.89
CA GLN A 335 7.36 -24.41 5.84
C GLN A 335 7.87 -23.05 6.35
N MET A 336 7.02 -22.27 7.04
CA MET A 336 7.39 -20.97 7.61
C MET A 336 8.48 -21.10 8.67
N ARG A 337 8.41 -22.11 9.56
CA ARG A 337 9.49 -22.41 10.52
C ARG A 337 10.80 -22.77 9.81
N THR A 338 10.75 -23.45 8.67
CA THR A 338 11.95 -23.73 7.86
C THR A 338 12.54 -22.43 7.31
N VAL A 339 11.70 -21.54 6.78
CA VAL A 339 12.11 -20.21 6.30
C VAL A 339 12.74 -19.38 7.43
N GLU A 340 12.11 -19.39 8.61
CA GLU A 340 12.59 -18.65 9.78
C GLU A 340 13.96 -19.16 10.25
N LYS A 341 14.16 -20.46 10.34
CA LYS A 341 15.47 -21.07 10.68
C LYS A 341 16.56 -20.69 9.70
N LEU A 342 16.24 -20.63 8.38
CA LEU A 342 17.20 -20.28 7.34
C LEU A 342 17.57 -18.80 7.32
N PHE A 343 16.62 -17.89 7.56
CA PHE A 343 16.86 -16.47 7.35
C PHE A 343 16.95 -15.65 8.65
N PHE A 344 16.45 -16.14 9.76
CA PHE A 344 16.47 -15.44 11.06
C PHE A 344 17.12 -16.26 12.19
N GLY A 345 17.39 -17.56 11.98
CA GLY A 345 18.08 -18.44 12.94
C GLY A 345 19.56 -18.63 12.63
N ASP A 346 20.14 -19.58 13.33
CA ASP A 346 21.60 -19.87 13.31
C ASP A 346 22.03 -20.85 12.20
N ASN A 347 21.12 -21.23 11.28
CA ASN A 347 21.41 -22.14 10.18
C ASN A 347 21.17 -21.46 8.84
N PRO A 348 22.02 -20.48 8.46
CA PRO A 348 21.83 -19.70 7.24
C PRO A 348 21.95 -20.55 5.97
N PRO A 349 21.38 -20.14 4.84
CA PRO A 349 21.48 -20.86 3.58
C PRO A 349 22.94 -21.06 3.15
N LYS A 350 23.26 -22.23 2.60
CA LYS A 350 24.63 -22.56 2.14
C LYS A 350 25.10 -21.56 1.09
N ALA A 351 26.24 -20.94 1.33
CA ALA A 351 26.89 -20.00 0.42
C ALA A 351 27.37 -20.67 -0.87
N GLY A 352 27.33 -19.94 -1.97
CA GLY A 352 27.85 -20.34 -3.27
C GLY A 352 29.14 -19.59 -3.64
N ALA A 353 29.65 -19.82 -4.83
CA ALA A 353 30.94 -19.30 -5.30
C ALA A 353 31.04 -17.77 -5.38
N SER A 354 29.90 -17.07 -5.56
CA SER A 354 29.87 -15.60 -5.62
C SER A 354 29.42 -14.96 -4.29
N ALA A 355 29.28 -15.73 -3.22
CA ALA A 355 28.74 -15.27 -1.95
C ALA A 355 29.56 -14.12 -1.33
N THR A 356 30.89 -14.24 -1.39
CA THR A 356 31.85 -13.30 -0.78
C THR A 356 32.19 -12.11 -1.67
N MET A 357 31.67 -12.06 -2.92
CA MET A 357 31.89 -10.90 -3.80
C MET A 357 31.31 -9.64 -3.16
N ASN A 358 31.99 -8.52 -3.31
CA ASN A 358 31.42 -7.23 -2.91
C ASN A 358 30.11 -6.95 -3.67
N ALA A 359 29.09 -6.47 -2.97
CA ALA A 359 27.75 -6.26 -3.53
C ALA A 359 27.74 -5.33 -4.75
N SER A 360 28.58 -4.27 -4.77
CA SER A 360 28.67 -3.34 -5.89
C SER A 360 29.30 -3.99 -7.11
N GLU A 361 30.36 -4.78 -6.94
CA GLU A 361 31.01 -5.51 -8.02
C GLU A 361 30.07 -6.57 -8.60
N TYR A 362 29.41 -7.33 -7.74
CA TYR A 362 28.41 -8.31 -8.15
C TYR A 362 27.25 -7.66 -8.92
N ALA A 363 26.70 -6.54 -8.39
CA ALA A 363 25.60 -5.82 -9.00
C ALA A 363 25.92 -5.34 -10.41
N THR A 364 27.07 -4.68 -10.61
CA THR A 364 27.50 -4.19 -11.93
C THR A 364 27.59 -5.32 -12.96
N GLY A 365 28.18 -6.45 -12.59
CA GLY A 365 28.32 -7.61 -13.48
C GLY A 365 26.97 -8.23 -13.90
N VAL A 366 26.05 -8.44 -12.92
CA VAL A 366 24.76 -9.08 -13.22
C VAL A 366 23.80 -8.15 -13.97
N ILE A 367 23.81 -6.84 -13.64
CA ILE A 367 22.98 -5.84 -14.32
C ILE A 367 23.46 -5.66 -15.76
N TRP A 368 24.78 -5.50 -15.99
CA TRP A 368 25.35 -5.37 -17.34
C TRP A 368 25.05 -6.56 -18.21
N LYS A 369 25.24 -7.78 -17.70
CA LYS A 369 24.93 -9.03 -18.42
C LYS A 369 23.45 -9.10 -18.80
N CYS A 370 22.56 -8.73 -17.87
CA CYS A 370 21.11 -8.74 -18.11
C CYS A 370 20.71 -7.67 -19.14
N TYR A 371 21.26 -6.46 -19.08
CA TYR A 371 21.04 -5.40 -20.06
C TYR A 371 21.44 -5.82 -21.45
N ARG A 372 22.65 -6.39 -21.61
CA ARG A 372 23.10 -6.91 -22.93
C ARG A 372 22.16 -7.95 -23.50
N LYS A 373 21.61 -8.84 -22.64
CA LYS A 373 20.64 -9.85 -23.06
C LYS A 373 19.33 -9.20 -23.52
N VAL A 374 18.83 -8.20 -22.80
CA VAL A 374 17.64 -7.42 -23.21
C VAL A 374 17.85 -6.80 -24.58
N CYS A 375 18.97 -6.11 -24.79
CA CYS A 375 19.29 -5.48 -26.09
C CYS A 375 19.44 -6.52 -27.22
N ALA A 376 20.06 -7.66 -26.95
CA ALA A 376 20.25 -8.70 -27.97
C ALA A 376 18.92 -9.29 -28.44
N ILE A 377 17.99 -9.59 -27.52
CA ILE A 377 16.65 -10.08 -27.87
C ILE A 377 15.86 -8.99 -28.61
N ALA A 378 15.82 -7.77 -28.05
CA ALA A 378 14.97 -6.72 -28.59
C ALA A 378 15.36 -6.22 -29.99
N ARG A 379 16.66 -6.27 -30.33
CA ARG A 379 17.16 -5.95 -31.67
C ARG A 379 16.80 -7.00 -32.73
N GLY A 380 16.47 -8.22 -32.30
CA GLY A 380 15.98 -9.28 -33.18
C GLY A 380 14.47 -9.25 -33.39
N ILE A 381 13.73 -8.39 -32.68
CA ILE A 381 12.26 -8.32 -32.76
C ILE A 381 11.84 -7.39 -33.89
N ASP A 382 11.08 -7.93 -34.84
CA ASP A 382 10.39 -7.23 -35.92
C ASP A 382 8.88 -7.55 -35.92
N GLU A 383 8.19 -7.16 -36.98
CA GLU A 383 6.72 -7.36 -37.11
C GLU A 383 6.35 -8.85 -37.25
N ASN A 384 7.25 -9.69 -37.77
CA ASN A 384 7.04 -11.11 -38.02
C ASN A 384 7.51 -12.01 -36.86
N THR A 385 8.17 -11.42 -35.86
CA THR A 385 8.69 -12.17 -34.71
C THR A 385 7.55 -12.80 -33.89
N PRO A 386 7.63 -14.10 -33.54
CA PRO A 386 6.63 -14.77 -32.73
C PRO A 386 6.40 -14.11 -31.38
N ASP A 387 5.17 -14.18 -30.86
CA ASP A 387 4.77 -13.59 -29.58
C ASP A 387 5.59 -14.15 -28.39
N ASP A 388 6.05 -15.40 -28.47
CA ASP A 388 6.90 -16.02 -27.43
C ASP A 388 8.23 -15.29 -27.25
N GLU A 389 8.82 -14.73 -28.31
CA GLU A 389 10.05 -13.96 -28.21
C GLU A 389 9.81 -12.58 -27.57
N VAL A 390 8.66 -11.98 -27.85
CA VAL A 390 8.21 -10.73 -27.17
C VAL A 390 7.95 -11.01 -25.69
N HIS A 391 7.39 -12.17 -25.37
CA HIS A 391 7.23 -12.62 -23.99
C HIS A 391 8.58 -12.81 -23.28
N GLU A 392 9.59 -13.43 -23.95
CA GLU A 392 10.93 -13.57 -23.39
C GLU A 392 11.57 -12.18 -23.17
N LEU A 393 11.42 -11.23 -24.10
CA LEU A 393 11.87 -9.85 -23.89
C LEU A 393 11.27 -9.25 -22.63
N ARG A 394 9.96 -9.41 -22.43
CA ARG A 394 9.26 -8.94 -21.21
C ARG A 394 9.87 -9.56 -19.95
N ILE A 395 10.11 -10.86 -19.96
CA ILE A 395 10.73 -11.56 -18.84
C ILE A 395 12.12 -10.97 -18.54
N GLN A 396 12.95 -10.74 -19.55
CA GLN A 396 14.29 -10.19 -19.36
C GLN A 396 14.25 -8.73 -18.90
N CYS A 397 13.34 -7.91 -19.43
CA CYS A 397 13.11 -6.55 -18.94
C CYS A 397 12.69 -6.52 -17.47
N LYS A 398 11.79 -7.43 -17.03
CA LYS A 398 11.41 -7.57 -15.60
C LYS A 398 12.61 -7.97 -14.74
N LYS A 399 13.45 -8.92 -15.20
CA LYS A 399 14.68 -9.32 -14.49
C LYS A 399 15.63 -8.14 -14.33
N LEU A 400 15.87 -7.39 -15.41
CA LEU A 400 16.72 -6.20 -15.40
C LEU A 400 16.22 -5.16 -14.39
N ARG A 401 14.90 -4.85 -14.41
CA ARG A 401 14.32 -3.91 -13.45
C ARG A 401 14.51 -4.37 -12.02
N TYR A 402 14.23 -5.63 -11.70
CA TYR A 402 14.41 -6.14 -10.34
C TYR A 402 15.87 -6.06 -9.88
N LEU A 403 16.83 -6.40 -10.74
CA LEU A 403 18.24 -6.23 -10.40
C LEU A 403 18.59 -4.77 -10.09
N ILE A 404 18.16 -3.82 -10.95
CA ILE A 404 18.40 -2.39 -10.73
C ILE A 404 17.74 -1.92 -9.44
N GLU A 405 16.47 -2.31 -9.18
CA GLU A 405 15.75 -1.93 -7.95
C GLU A 405 16.43 -2.49 -6.70
N PHE A 406 16.88 -3.76 -6.70
CA PHE A 406 17.53 -4.38 -5.54
C PHE A 406 18.84 -3.70 -5.15
N PHE A 407 19.60 -3.28 -6.14
CA PHE A 407 20.89 -2.65 -5.94
C PHE A 407 20.88 -1.12 -6.06
N SER A 408 19.71 -0.51 -6.17
CA SER A 408 19.55 0.94 -6.44
C SER A 408 20.28 1.83 -5.45
N THR A 409 20.44 1.41 -4.19
CA THR A 409 21.11 2.19 -3.14
C THR A 409 22.64 2.22 -3.26
N LEU A 410 23.22 1.40 -4.13
CA LEU A 410 24.66 1.37 -4.42
C LEU A 410 25.09 2.38 -5.48
N PHE A 411 24.14 3.04 -6.16
CA PHE A 411 24.40 3.92 -7.29
C PHE A 411 23.80 5.30 -7.06
N ASP A 412 24.23 6.29 -7.85
CA ASP A 412 23.63 7.62 -7.81
C ASP A 412 22.14 7.58 -8.06
N LYS A 413 21.37 8.26 -7.20
CA LYS A 413 19.91 8.24 -7.22
C LYS A 413 19.32 8.82 -8.51
N LYS A 414 19.95 9.86 -9.09
CA LYS A 414 19.48 10.55 -10.29
C LYS A 414 19.69 9.67 -11.52
N ASP A 415 20.86 9.05 -11.63
CA ASP A 415 21.20 8.20 -12.77
C ASP A 415 20.36 6.92 -12.78
N ILE A 416 20.26 6.24 -11.63
CA ILE A 416 19.39 5.06 -11.48
C ILE A 416 17.92 5.40 -11.74
N GLY A 417 17.45 6.53 -11.24
CA GLY A 417 16.08 6.99 -11.47
C GLY A 417 15.76 7.18 -12.97
N THR A 418 16.71 7.72 -13.73
CA THR A 418 16.58 7.90 -15.19
C THR A 418 16.51 6.56 -15.91
N VAL A 419 17.40 5.62 -15.57
CA VAL A 419 17.43 4.27 -16.16
C VAL A 419 16.13 3.51 -15.85
N ILE A 420 15.66 3.55 -14.61
CA ILE A 420 14.38 2.90 -14.22
C ILE A 420 13.21 3.51 -14.99
N LYS A 421 13.17 4.83 -15.15
CA LYS A 421 12.09 5.52 -15.87
C LYS A 421 12.01 5.10 -17.33
N SER A 422 13.15 5.06 -18.05
CA SER A 422 13.19 4.63 -19.45
C SER A 422 12.77 3.16 -19.61
N LEU A 423 13.27 2.26 -18.73
CA LEU A 423 12.92 0.85 -18.73
C LEU A 423 11.43 0.64 -18.42
N LYS A 424 10.83 1.45 -17.52
CA LYS A 424 9.42 1.37 -17.15
C LYS A 424 8.49 1.64 -18.34
N VAL A 425 8.84 2.56 -19.22
CA VAL A 425 8.03 2.89 -20.43
C VAL A 425 7.95 1.66 -21.35
N LEU A 426 9.09 1.01 -21.64
CA LEU A 426 9.12 -0.24 -22.41
C LEU A 426 8.34 -1.36 -21.72
N GLN A 427 8.51 -1.50 -20.42
CA GLN A 427 7.83 -2.55 -19.65
C GLN A 427 6.32 -2.39 -19.56
N ASN A 428 5.80 -1.17 -19.59
CA ASN A 428 4.36 -0.93 -19.59
C ASN A 428 3.73 -1.51 -20.87
N THR A 429 4.31 -1.27 -22.04
CA THR A 429 3.85 -1.83 -23.33
C THR A 429 3.95 -3.36 -23.33
N LEU A 430 5.12 -3.92 -22.94
CA LEU A 430 5.29 -5.36 -22.83
C LEU A 430 4.39 -6.00 -21.77
N GLY A 431 4.04 -5.23 -20.72
CA GLY A 431 3.11 -5.65 -19.68
C GLY A 431 1.71 -5.81 -20.23
N LEU A 432 1.17 -4.77 -20.86
CA LEU A 432 -0.17 -4.77 -21.46
C LEU A 432 -0.31 -5.86 -22.53
N PHE A 433 0.69 -6.00 -23.42
CA PHE A 433 0.73 -7.08 -24.41
C PHE A 433 0.54 -8.46 -23.78
N ASN A 434 1.31 -8.78 -22.75
CA ASN A 434 1.22 -10.06 -22.07
C ASN A 434 -0.07 -10.19 -21.23
N ASP A 435 -0.49 -9.12 -20.56
CA ASP A 435 -1.67 -9.17 -19.69
C ASP A 435 -2.93 -9.45 -20.52
N TYR A 436 -3.03 -8.89 -21.74
CA TYR A 436 -4.09 -9.24 -22.69
C TYR A 436 -4.02 -10.70 -23.16
N SER A 437 -2.82 -11.24 -23.42
CA SER A 437 -2.66 -12.67 -23.76
C SER A 437 -3.13 -13.59 -22.63
N VAL A 438 -2.65 -13.35 -21.41
CA VAL A 438 -3.00 -14.14 -20.23
C VAL A 438 -4.51 -14.05 -19.94
N GLN A 439 -5.12 -12.88 -20.10
CA GLN A 439 -6.57 -12.72 -19.94
C GLN A 439 -7.35 -13.52 -20.99
N GLN A 440 -6.91 -13.53 -22.26
CA GLN A 440 -7.54 -14.34 -23.31
C GLN A 440 -7.49 -15.83 -22.96
N ASP A 441 -6.31 -16.33 -22.55
CA ASP A 441 -6.13 -17.74 -22.20
C ASP A 441 -6.99 -18.14 -21.00
N ALA A 442 -7.02 -17.32 -19.95
CA ALA A 442 -7.86 -17.56 -18.78
C ALA A 442 -9.37 -17.55 -19.10
N LEU A 443 -9.80 -16.69 -20.02
CA LEU A 443 -11.19 -16.65 -20.48
C LEU A 443 -11.56 -17.85 -21.34
N LYS A 444 -10.62 -18.35 -22.18
CA LYS A 444 -10.79 -19.61 -22.93
C LYS A 444 -10.93 -20.80 -21.99
N GLU A 445 -9.97 -20.95 -21.04
CA GLU A 445 -10.03 -22.01 -20.02
C GLU A 445 -11.33 -21.95 -19.22
N PHE A 446 -11.81 -20.74 -18.90
CA PHE A 446 -13.08 -20.57 -18.20
C PHE A 446 -14.29 -21.10 -18.99
N ILE A 447 -14.33 -20.95 -20.32
CA ILE A 447 -15.38 -21.54 -21.17
C ILE A 447 -15.19 -23.04 -21.29
N ASP A 448 -13.97 -23.51 -21.55
CA ASP A 448 -13.67 -24.91 -21.82
C ASP A 448 -13.94 -25.82 -20.60
N ALA A 449 -13.72 -25.29 -19.39
CA ALA A 449 -14.03 -25.99 -18.14
C ALA A 449 -15.52 -26.17 -17.87
N ARG A 450 -16.39 -25.52 -18.64
CA ARG A 450 -17.84 -25.64 -18.53
C ARG A 450 -18.37 -26.63 -19.53
N THR A 451 -18.96 -27.73 -19.04
CA THR A 451 -19.77 -28.62 -19.86
C THR A 451 -20.89 -27.78 -20.48
N LEU A 452 -20.83 -27.58 -21.79
CA LEU A 452 -21.80 -26.79 -22.56
C LEU A 452 -23.17 -27.45 -22.53
N SER A 453 -23.88 -27.35 -21.39
CA SER A 453 -25.34 -27.53 -21.42
C SER A 453 -25.90 -26.31 -22.18
N ASN A 454 -26.78 -26.57 -23.16
CA ASN A 454 -27.47 -25.57 -24.00
C ASN A 454 -28.45 -24.70 -23.19
N THR A 455 -28.04 -24.18 -22.04
CA THR A 455 -28.86 -23.25 -21.25
C THR A 455 -28.71 -21.85 -21.83
N LYS A 456 -29.77 -21.04 -21.77
CA LYS A 456 -29.75 -19.62 -22.18
C LYS A 456 -28.60 -18.86 -21.48
N GLN A 457 -28.32 -19.21 -20.22
CA GLN A 457 -27.24 -18.62 -19.45
C GLN A 457 -25.86 -18.93 -20.03
N ASN A 458 -25.57 -20.19 -20.36
CA ASN A 458 -24.27 -20.59 -20.92
C ASN A 458 -24.07 -20.00 -22.32
N ILE A 459 -25.13 -19.89 -23.13
CA ILE A 459 -25.07 -19.22 -24.43
C ILE A 459 -24.70 -17.74 -24.25
N ALA A 460 -25.37 -17.04 -23.33
CA ALA A 460 -25.07 -15.62 -23.06
C ALA A 460 -23.64 -15.43 -22.57
N ILE A 461 -23.15 -16.29 -21.67
CA ILE A 461 -21.73 -16.25 -21.21
C ILE A 461 -20.78 -16.45 -22.38
N ALA A 462 -21.00 -17.48 -23.22
CA ALA A 462 -20.12 -17.80 -24.35
C ALA A 462 -20.06 -16.65 -25.36
N GLN A 463 -21.17 -15.99 -25.65
CA GLN A 463 -21.23 -14.82 -26.54
C GLN A 463 -20.41 -13.64 -25.95
N SER A 464 -20.62 -13.32 -24.67
CA SER A 464 -19.94 -12.19 -24.02
C SER A 464 -18.44 -12.45 -23.88
N VAL A 465 -18.05 -13.63 -23.44
CA VAL A 465 -16.64 -14.00 -23.25
C VAL A 465 -15.91 -14.10 -24.60
N GLY A 466 -16.58 -14.67 -25.64
CA GLY A 466 -16.03 -14.69 -26.99
C GLY A 466 -15.77 -13.28 -27.56
N ALA A 467 -16.70 -12.35 -27.34
CA ALA A 467 -16.51 -10.94 -27.72
C ALA A 467 -15.38 -10.28 -26.95
N LEU A 468 -15.24 -10.54 -25.62
CA LEU A 468 -14.11 -10.06 -24.82
C LEU A 468 -12.77 -10.57 -25.34
N ILE A 469 -12.67 -11.86 -25.65
CA ILE A 469 -11.44 -12.47 -26.19
C ILE A 469 -11.04 -11.75 -27.49
N ALA A 470 -11.99 -11.49 -28.40
CA ALA A 470 -11.72 -10.78 -29.65
C ALA A 470 -11.21 -9.35 -29.39
N ILE A 471 -11.82 -8.61 -28.47
CA ILE A 471 -11.40 -7.25 -28.12
C ILE A 471 -10.02 -7.25 -27.46
N LEU A 472 -9.76 -8.17 -26.54
CA LEU A 472 -8.45 -8.30 -25.88
C LEU A 472 -7.37 -8.67 -26.90
N HIS A 473 -7.67 -9.52 -27.87
CA HIS A 473 -6.76 -9.83 -28.97
C HIS A 473 -6.41 -8.59 -29.80
N GLN A 474 -7.40 -7.79 -30.19
CA GLN A 474 -7.14 -6.53 -30.91
C GLN A 474 -6.28 -5.56 -30.09
N ARG A 475 -6.53 -5.46 -28.78
CA ARG A 475 -5.69 -4.64 -27.90
C ARG A 475 -4.26 -5.17 -27.77
N GLN A 476 -4.10 -6.50 -27.73
CA GLN A 476 -2.78 -7.14 -27.74
C GLN A 476 -2.00 -6.77 -29.00
N LEU A 477 -2.61 -6.85 -30.18
CA LEU A 477 -1.99 -6.48 -31.46
C LEU A 477 -1.56 -5.00 -31.48
N VAL A 478 -2.40 -4.10 -30.94
CA VAL A 478 -2.04 -2.66 -30.79
C VAL A 478 -0.82 -2.47 -29.87
N GLU A 479 -0.72 -3.19 -28.74
CA GLU A 479 0.46 -3.09 -27.90
C GLU A 479 1.68 -3.75 -28.56
N ARG A 480 1.48 -4.85 -29.28
CA ARG A 480 2.51 -5.54 -30.05
C ARG A 480 3.21 -4.63 -31.06
N SER A 481 2.42 -3.86 -31.85
CA SER A 481 2.96 -2.93 -32.86
C SER A 481 3.82 -1.80 -32.28
N LYS A 482 3.65 -1.48 -30.98
CA LYS A 482 4.43 -0.43 -30.30
C LYS A 482 5.79 -0.92 -29.80
N VAL A 483 6.03 -2.24 -29.70
CA VAL A 483 7.20 -2.82 -28.99
C VAL A 483 8.51 -2.31 -29.60
N VAL A 484 8.68 -2.38 -30.92
CA VAL A 484 9.90 -1.95 -31.62
C VAL A 484 10.21 -0.49 -31.37
N ALA A 485 9.23 0.40 -31.56
CA ALA A 485 9.41 1.84 -31.34
C ALA A 485 9.73 2.18 -29.88
N LYS A 486 9.09 1.49 -28.90
CA LYS A 486 9.40 1.66 -27.47
C LYS A 486 10.80 1.16 -27.11
N PHE A 487 11.27 0.10 -27.77
CA PHE A 487 12.63 -0.37 -27.55
C PHE A 487 13.67 0.60 -28.14
N VAL A 488 13.47 1.12 -29.35
CA VAL A 488 14.37 2.13 -29.94
C VAL A 488 14.49 3.36 -29.02
N ASN A 489 13.38 3.79 -28.44
CA ASN A 489 13.39 4.88 -27.46
C ASN A 489 14.12 4.52 -26.15
N PHE A 490 14.12 3.25 -25.74
CA PHE A 490 14.89 2.79 -24.59
C PHE A 490 16.38 2.65 -24.93
N ASP A 491 16.74 2.09 -26.09
CA ASP A 491 18.13 1.81 -26.52
C ASP A 491 18.82 3.02 -27.20
N ASN A 492 18.44 4.24 -26.81
CA ASN A 492 19.06 5.45 -27.30
C ASN A 492 20.48 5.67 -26.75
N ALA A 493 21.25 6.58 -27.38
CA ALA A 493 22.65 6.86 -27.03
C ALA A 493 22.85 7.25 -25.55
N ASP A 494 21.92 8.03 -24.97
CA ASP A 494 21.97 8.47 -23.56
C ASP A 494 21.81 7.26 -22.63
N THR A 495 20.80 6.42 -22.87
CA THR A 495 20.58 5.20 -22.08
C THR A 495 21.75 4.23 -22.18
N GLN A 496 22.29 4.01 -23.41
CA GLN A 496 23.47 3.16 -23.63
C GLN A 496 24.69 3.69 -22.87
N THR A 497 24.95 4.99 -22.92
CA THR A 497 26.05 5.64 -22.21
C THR A 497 25.89 5.49 -20.71
N LYS A 498 24.70 5.70 -20.16
CA LYS A 498 24.41 5.51 -18.71
C LYS A 498 24.63 4.07 -18.29
N PHE A 499 24.15 3.08 -19.05
CA PHE A 499 24.42 1.67 -18.72
C PHE A 499 25.90 1.33 -18.77
N LYS A 500 26.65 1.87 -19.74
CA LYS A 500 28.11 1.68 -19.82
C LYS A 500 28.81 2.32 -18.63
N THR A 501 28.50 3.56 -18.27
CA THR A 501 29.13 4.29 -17.18
C THR A 501 28.85 3.64 -15.82
N LEU A 502 27.61 3.23 -15.57
CA LEU A 502 27.19 2.68 -14.28
C LEU A 502 27.60 1.21 -14.09
N PHE A 503 27.57 0.40 -15.14
CA PHE A 503 27.61 -1.06 -15.00
C PHE A 503 28.67 -1.78 -15.86
N LYS A 504 29.33 -1.12 -16.81
CA LYS A 504 30.42 -1.74 -17.57
C LYS A 504 31.74 -1.47 -16.86
N ARG A 505 32.27 -2.49 -16.19
CA ARG A 505 33.66 -2.53 -15.69
C ARG A 505 34.55 -3.29 -16.64
#